data_704799b85dc85d6bce4b316cdeaacde5
#
_entry.id   704799b85dc85d6bce4b316cdeaacde5
#
_cell.length_a   1.000
_cell.length_b   1.000
_cell.length_c   1.000
_cell.angle_alpha   90.00
_cell.angle_beta   90.00
_cell.angle_gamma   90.00
#
_symmetry.space_group_name_H-M   'P 1'
#
loop_
_entity.id
_entity.type
_entity.pdbx_description
1 polymer ?
#
loop_
_entity_poly.entity_id
_entity_poly.type
_entity_poly.pdbx_seq_one_letter_code
_entity_poly.pdbx_strand_id
1 'polypeptide(L)'
;MVPPNPDRVPVSMRRRKCETVTEMEARGWDVLAKCQACGLTTRVNLRHVARIRGPAFSLWNRRARCKRVACPGAAQFLGRAPDMSWHEPLDAPWPEGKPPPA
;
A
#
# COMPACT_ATOMS: atom_id res chain seq x y z
N MET A 1 2.18 -27.98 -15.23
CA MET A 1 1.68 -27.20 -14.07
C MET A 1 1.40 -25.78 -14.50
N VAL A 2 0.19 -25.31 -14.28
CA VAL A 2 -0.16 -23.94 -14.64
C VAL A 2 0.36 -23.01 -13.55
N PRO A 3 1.12 -21.96 -13.91
CA PRO A 3 1.58 -21.00 -12.89
C PRO A 3 0.40 -20.32 -12.21
N PRO A 4 0.51 -20.00 -10.91
CA PRO A 4 -0.59 -19.33 -10.22
C PRO A 4 -0.88 -17.96 -10.84
N ASN A 5 -2.16 -17.60 -10.91
CA ASN A 5 -2.57 -16.27 -11.34
C ASN A 5 -2.12 -15.27 -10.27
N PRO A 6 -1.29 -14.26 -10.60
CA PRO A 6 -0.80 -13.29 -9.62
C PRO A 6 -1.93 -12.50 -8.94
N ASP A 7 -3.05 -12.30 -9.64
CA ASP A 7 -4.19 -11.59 -9.07
C ASP A 7 -4.94 -12.38 -7.99
N ARG A 8 -4.66 -13.67 -7.89
CA ARG A 8 -5.26 -14.55 -6.87
C ARG A 8 -4.35 -14.78 -5.67
N VAL A 9 -3.17 -14.20 -5.66
CA VAL A 9 -2.26 -14.32 -4.51
C VAL A 9 -2.87 -13.57 -3.33
N PRO A 10 -2.95 -14.20 -2.13
CA PRO A 10 -3.47 -13.51 -0.96
C PRO A 10 -2.70 -12.25 -0.63
N VAL A 11 -3.40 -11.21 -0.20
CA VAL A 11 -2.79 -9.91 0.13
C VAL A 11 -1.74 -10.05 1.23
N SER A 12 -1.98 -10.92 2.21
CA SER A 12 -1.02 -11.16 3.29
C SER A 12 0.32 -11.70 2.77
N MET A 13 0.31 -12.52 1.73
CA MET A 13 1.54 -13.01 1.10
C MET A 13 2.28 -11.90 0.35
N ARG A 14 1.55 -11.02 -0.30
CA ARG A 14 2.15 -9.85 -0.95
C ARG A 14 2.83 -8.95 0.07
N ARG A 15 2.19 -8.75 1.22
CA ARG A 15 2.76 -7.98 2.32
C ARG A 15 4.06 -8.58 2.81
N ARG A 16 4.13 -9.90 2.98
CA ARG A 16 5.36 -10.58 3.42
C ARG A 16 6.54 -10.29 2.50
N LYS A 17 6.27 -10.18 1.20
CA LYS A 17 7.32 -9.98 0.19
C LYS A 17 7.66 -8.52 -0.02
N CYS A 18 6.77 -7.59 0.34
CA CYS A 18 6.94 -6.18 0.06
C CYS A 18 6.27 -5.36 1.17
N GLU A 19 7.02 -5.11 2.24
CA GLU A 19 6.50 -4.44 3.43
C GLU A 19 6.73 -2.94 3.41
N THR A 20 7.93 -2.48 3.05
CA THR A 20 8.32 -1.09 3.19
C THR A 20 8.13 -0.30 1.90
N VAL A 21 8.06 1.04 2.03
CA VAL A 21 7.97 1.93 0.85
C VAL A 21 9.20 1.80 -0.05
N THR A 22 10.37 1.54 0.53
CA THR A 22 11.60 1.31 -0.24
C THR A 22 11.49 0.05 -1.08
N GLU A 23 10.96 -1.04 -0.50
CA GLU A 23 10.74 -2.27 -1.24
C GLU A 23 9.71 -2.08 -2.35
N MET A 24 8.62 -1.36 -2.07
CA MET A 24 7.59 -1.06 -3.06
C MET A 24 8.15 -0.28 -4.24
N GLU A 25 8.96 0.76 -3.97
CA GLU A 25 9.61 1.55 -5.01
C GLU A 25 10.56 0.68 -5.84
N ALA A 26 11.42 -0.08 -5.17
CA ALA A 26 12.41 -0.92 -5.83
C ALA A 26 11.77 -1.99 -6.72
N ARG A 27 10.60 -2.49 -6.33
CA ARG A 27 9.88 -3.52 -7.09
C ARG A 27 8.89 -2.96 -8.12
N GLY A 28 8.80 -1.63 -8.23
CA GLY A 28 7.95 -0.99 -9.23
C GLY A 28 6.46 -1.01 -8.91
N TRP A 29 6.09 -1.01 -7.65
CA TRP A 29 4.68 -0.95 -7.24
C TRP A 29 4.10 0.42 -7.56
N ASP A 30 2.82 0.43 -7.96
CA ASP A 30 2.03 1.65 -8.13
C ASP A 30 1.07 1.76 -6.95
N VAL A 31 1.15 2.84 -6.18
CA VAL A 31 0.35 3.01 -4.97
C VAL A 31 -0.52 4.26 -5.10
N LEU A 32 -1.80 4.11 -4.77
CA LEU A 32 -2.78 5.19 -4.77
C LEU A 32 -3.29 5.40 -3.34
N ALA A 33 -3.70 6.63 -3.05
CA ALA A 33 -4.43 6.97 -1.83
C ALA A 33 -5.84 7.39 -2.25
N LYS A 34 -6.85 6.67 -1.76
CA LYS A 34 -8.25 6.92 -2.11
C LYS A 34 -9.04 7.26 -0.85
N CYS A 35 -9.64 8.44 -0.82
CA CYS A 35 -10.52 8.84 0.28
C CYS A 35 -11.79 7.99 0.30
N GLN A 36 -12.11 7.44 1.44
CA GLN A 36 -13.30 6.60 1.60
C GLN A 36 -14.59 7.42 1.68
N ALA A 37 -14.49 8.73 1.98
CA ALA A 37 -15.65 9.60 2.08
C ALA A 37 -15.99 10.29 0.76
N CYS A 38 -15.01 10.91 0.08
CA CYS A 38 -15.25 11.68 -1.13
C CYS A 38 -14.72 11.04 -2.41
N GLY A 39 -13.97 9.96 -2.32
CA GLY A 39 -13.46 9.25 -3.48
C GLY A 39 -12.24 9.87 -4.15
N LEU A 40 -11.69 10.97 -3.59
CA LEU A 40 -10.49 11.58 -4.15
C LEU A 40 -9.36 10.55 -4.17
N THR A 41 -8.80 10.34 -5.37
CA THR A 41 -7.71 9.38 -5.57
C THR A 41 -6.49 10.11 -6.06
N THR A 42 -5.36 9.90 -5.38
CA THR A 42 -4.07 10.51 -5.75
C THR A 42 -2.99 9.43 -5.79
N ARG A 43 -1.99 9.63 -6.66
CA ARG A 43 -0.85 8.71 -6.72
C ARG A 43 0.14 9.04 -5.60
N VAL A 44 0.60 8.02 -4.90
CA VAL A 44 1.58 8.16 -3.84
C VAL A 44 2.99 8.14 -4.43
N ASN A 45 3.79 9.16 -4.10
CA ASN A 45 5.21 9.17 -4.47
C ASN A 45 5.99 8.43 -3.39
N LEU A 46 6.34 7.17 -3.66
CA LEU A 46 7.00 6.30 -2.68
C LEU A 46 8.38 6.84 -2.27
N ARG A 47 9.11 7.42 -3.22
CA ARG A 47 10.43 8.02 -2.92
C ARG A 47 10.30 9.18 -1.93
N HIS A 48 9.29 10.00 -2.12
CA HIS A 48 9.02 11.14 -1.23
C HIS A 48 8.62 10.66 0.17
N VAL A 49 7.77 9.65 0.26
CA VAL A 49 7.38 9.06 1.53
C VAL A 49 8.59 8.49 2.26
N ALA A 50 9.46 7.78 1.56
CA ALA A 50 10.68 7.22 2.14
C ALA A 50 11.60 8.32 2.68
N ARG A 51 11.64 9.48 2.00
CA ARG A 51 12.46 10.62 2.43
C ARG A 51 11.91 11.25 3.72
N ILE A 52 10.60 11.41 3.82
CA ILE A 52 9.96 12.09 4.95
C ILE A 52 9.77 11.16 6.15
N ARG A 53 9.31 9.94 5.90
CA ARG A 53 8.95 8.98 6.95
C ARG A 53 10.04 7.95 7.25
N GLY A 54 11.05 7.89 6.40
CA GLY A 54 12.11 6.90 6.51
C GLY A 54 11.92 5.72 5.56
N PRO A 55 13.03 5.07 5.14
CA PRO A 55 12.97 3.99 4.14
C PRO A 55 12.26 2.72 4.64
N ALA A 56 12.20 2.52 5.94
CA ALA A 56 11.54 1.34 6.53
C ALA A 56 10.05 1.57 6.82
N PHE A 57 9.50 2.73 6.45
CA PHE A 57 8.09 3.04 6.68
C PHE A 57 7.20 2.11 5.88
N SER A 58 6.12 1.62 6.49
CA SER A 58 5.16 0.73 5.85
C SER A 58 3.82 1.44 5.65
N LEU A 59 3.22 1.27 4.46
CA LEU A 59 1.89 1.77 4.16
C LEU A 59 0.79 0.76 4.49
N TRP A 60 1.16 -0.46 4.87
CA TRP A 60 0.18 -1.49 5.19
C TRP A 60 -0.63 -1.13 6.44
N ASN A 61 -1.94 -1.32 6.37
CA ASN A 61 -2.90 -1.05 7.43
C ASN A 61 -2.90 0.40 7.91
N ARG A 62 -2.48 1.34 7.05
CA ARG A 62 -2.44 2.76 7.40
C ARG A 62 -3.53 3.53 6.70
N ARG A 63 -3.87 4.67 7.28
CA ARG A 63 -4.80 5.64 6.71
C ARG A 63 -4.13 7.00 6.74
N ALA A 64 -4.50 7.85 5.79
CA ALA A 64 -4.03 9.23 5.75
C ALA A 64 -5.22 10.16 5.69
N ARG A 65 -5.03 11.41 6.13
CA ARG A 65 -6.08 12.41 6.00
C ARG A 65 -6.31 12.73 4.53
N CYS A 66 -7.58 12.90 4.13
CA CYS A 66 -7.90 13.33 2.77
C CYS A 66 -7.30 14.71 2.49
N LYS A 67 -6.72 14.85 1.30
CA LYS A 67 -6.07 16.11 0.89
C LYS A 67 -7.05 17.16 0.37
N ARG A 68 -8.31 16.78 0.14
CA ARG A 68 -9.33 17.74 -0.30
C ARG A 68 -9.69 18.67 0.85
N VAL A 69 -9.75 19.97 0.54
CA VAL A 69 -10.13 20.98 1.52
C VAL A 69 -11.53 20.66 2.10
N ALA A 70 -11.64 20.76 3.41
CA ALA A 70 -12.88 20.53 4.17
C ALA A 70 -13.41 19.09 4.13
N CYS A 71 -12.69 18.13 3.54
CA CYS A 71 -13.11 16.74 3.62
C CYS A 71 -12.61 16.11 4.94
N PRO A 72 -13.50 15.57 5.79
CA PRO A 72 -13.10 14.94 7.05
C PRO A 72 -12.69 13.48 6.88
N GLY A 73 -12.71 12.94 5.64
CA GLY A 73 -12.48 11.54 5.38
C GLY A 73 -11.02 11.12 5.51
N ALA A 74 -10.83 9.81 5.60
CA ALA A 74 -9.51 9.20 5.61
C ALA A 74 -9.26 8.47 4.29
N ALA A 75 -8.04 8.58 3.79
CA ALA A 75 -7.62 7.89 2.58
C ALA A 75 -7.05 6.51 2.92
N GLN A 76 -7.50 5.51 2.17
CA GLN A 76 -6.95 4.16 2.21
C GLN A 76 -5.89 4.02 1.12
N PHE A 77 -4.82 3.31 1.41
CA PHE A 77 -3.79 3.04 0.41
C PHE A 77 -4.13 1.80 -0.39
N LEU A 78 -3.97 1.90 -1.70
CA LEU A 78 -4.20 0.81 -2.65
C LEU A 78 -2.90 0.56 -3.41
N GLY A 79 -2.48 -0.69 -3.52
CA GLY A 79 -1.23 -1.03 -4.18
C GLY A 79 -1.42 -2.01 -5.33
N ARG A 80 -0.63 -1.85 -6.37
CA ARG A 80 -0.58 -2.76 -7.50
C ARG A 80 0.87 -3.12 -7.79
N ALA A 81 1.22 -4.38 -7.62
CA ALA A 81 2.51 -4.90 -8.05
C ALA A 81 2.56 -4.95 -9.59
N PRO A 82 3.76 -4.96 -10.21
CA PRO A 82 3.86 -4.97 -11.67
C PRO A 82 3.15 -6.13 -12.36
N ASP A 83 3.00 -7.26 -11.67
CA ASP A 83 2.34 -8.46 -12.20
C ASP A 83 0.84 -8.53 -11.91
N MET A 84 0.26 -7.48 -11.31
CA MET A 84 -1.16 -7.44 -10.99
C MET A 84 -1.94 -6.66 -12.03
N SER A 85 -3.22 -7.03 -12.19
CA SER A 85 -4.15 -6.38 -13.12
C SER A 85 -4.86 -5.17 -12.51
N TRP A 86 -4.97 -5.11 -11.20
CA TRP A 86 -5.70 -4.04 -10.50
C TRP A 86 -5.05 -3.70 -9.18
N HIS A 87 -5.45 -2.54 -8.62
CA HIS A 87 -5.03 -2.12 -7.29
C HIS A 87 -5.82 -2.84 -6.21
N GLU A 88 -5.15 -3.21 -5.13
CA GLU A 88 -5.76 -3.83 -3.96
C GLU A 88 -5.53 -2.96 -2.72
N PRO A 89 -6.49 -2.94 -1.77
CA PRO A 89 -6.24 -2.28 -0.50
C PRO A 89 -5.00 -2.83 0.19
N LEU A 90 -4.16 -1.95 0.71
CA LEU A 90 -2.98 -2.34 1.48
C LEU A 90 -3.38 -2.63 2.93
N ASP A 91 -4.32 -3.56 3.10
CA ASP A 91 -4.81 -4.05 4.38
C ASP A 91 -4.59 -5.55 4.45
N ALA A 92 -3.76 -5.97 5.39
CA ALA A 92 -3.49 -7.37 5.62
C ALA A 92 -3.03 -7.55 7.06
N PRO A 93 -3.24 -8.73 7.66
CA PRO A 93 -2.72 -8.98 9.00
C PRO A 93 -1.20 -8.88 9.01
N TRP A 94 -0.64 -8.55 10.17
CA TRP A 94 0.81 -8.52 10.33
C TRP A 94 1.39 -9.90 10.02
N PRO A 95 2.57 -9.94 9.34
CA PRO A 95 3.24 -11.20 9.12
C PRO A 95 3.54 -11.91 10.44
N GLU A 96 3.40 -13.23 10.43
CA GLU A 96 3.70 -14.04 11.59
C GLU A 96 5.14 -13.80 12.07
N GLY A 97 5.32 -13.63 13.36
CA GLY A 97 6.62 -13.41 13.97
C GLY A 97 7.10 -11.96 13.99
N LYS A 98 6.34 -11.01 13.42
CA LYS A 98 6.69 -9.59 13.45
C LYS A 98 5.82 -8.84 14.45
N PRO A 99 6.39 -7.97 15.29
CA PRO A 99 5.58 -7.11 16.15
C PRO A 99 4.89 -6.02 15.32
N PRO A 100 3.70 -5.56 15.73
CA PRO A 100 3.06 -4.43 15.07
C PRO A 100 3.90 -3.15 15.27
N PRO A 101 3.80 -2.17 14.34
CA PRO A 101 4.51 -0.91 14.53
C PRO A 101 3.99 -0.16 15.73
N ALA A 102 4.89 0.54 16.38
CA ALA A 102 4.55 1.38 17.53
C ALA A 102 3.65 2.56 17.12
#